data_a765862444ac6a567ade8c4884697c7b
#
_entry.id   a765862444ac6a567ade8c4884697c7b
#
_cell.length_a   1.000
_cell.length_b   1.000
_cell.length_c   1.000
_cell.angle_alpha   90.00
_cell.angle_beta   90.00
_cell.angle_gamma   90.00
#
_symmetry.space_group_name_H-M   'P 1'
#
loop_
_entity.id
_entity.type
_entity.pdbx_description
1 polymer ?
#
loop_
_entity_poly.entity_id
_entity_poly.type
_entity_poly.pdbx_seq_one_letter_code
_entity_poly.pdbx_strand_id
1 'polypeptide(L)'
;GAGVIFAFSRAQNVTAVARASVLIALSGFIPWIFLPESQASLLFAALFTFGFGGCAACAAFAYTFGLNNTERFFGAAMISFFCMLMELDYGLSFISGLFSKTYLTILVIGTVICLMSYKAGDFSDAYKRPEVKLNSALKLMLFFFVAHKLVEIFYTYLPVASTPAALVSNGLVGILVVGLAFAIQMFAKRSIWHMCNLFFISMVCAYALYFTPEGSLGRELARLFHGFEQMGYIASYYLLGCVFNKHGSFRLFKRSLVLILPGCLLMYMIPGTLSTFFPGHLPLAATATTAAVFVIFILLSPA
;
A
#
# COMPACT_ATOMS: atom_id res chain seq x y z
N GLY A 1 -12.14 10.36 1.40
CA GLY A 1 -12.90 10.03 0.17
C GLY A 1 -13.41 8.60 0.20
N ALA A 2 -12.55 7.59 0.07
CA ALA A 2 -12.92 6.18 -0.13
C ALA A 2 -13.98 5.66 0.87
N GLY A 3 -13.72 5.78 2.17
CA GLY A 3 -14.62 5.29 3.21
C GLY A 3 -15.99 5.97 3.19
N VAL A 4 -16.04 7.29 3.00
CA VAL A 4 -17.28 8.05 2.97
C VAL A 4 -18.13 7.66 1.76
N ILE A 5 -17.53 7.65 0.56
CA ILE A 5 -18.26 7.31 -0.68
C ILE A 5 -18.81 5.88 -0.60
N PHE A 6 -17.98 4.91 -0.16
CA PHE A 6 -18.39 3.52 -0.07
C PHE A 6 -19.33 3.21 1.10
N ALA A 7 -19.33 4.01 2.18
CA ALA A 7 -20.28 3.83 3.28
C ALA A 7 -21.74 3.86 2.78
N PHE A 8 -22.02 4.74 1.83
CA PHE A 8 -23.36 4.92 1.25
C PHE A 8 -23.61 4.12 -0.03
N SER A 9 -22.58 3.45 -0.60
CA SER A 9 -22.71 2.67 -1.84
C SER A 9 -23.34 1.30 -1.59
N ARG A 10 -24.03 0.79 -2.62
CA ARG A 10 -24.48 -0.61 -2.74
C ARG A 10 -23.65 -1.28 -3.80
N ALA A 11 -23.47 -2.61 -3.71
CA ALA A 11 -22.72 -3.37 -4.70
C ALA A 11 -23.23 -3.15 -6.14
N GLN A 12 -24.56 -2.99 -6.30
CA GLN A 12 -25.20 -2.74 -7.59
C GLN A 12 -24.84 -1.37 -8.20
N ASN A 13 -24.43 -0.40 -7.36
CA ASN A 13 -24.17 0.97 -7.77
C ASN A 13 -22.68 1.28 -7.95
N VAL A 14 -21.79 0.29 -7.84
CA VAL A 14 -20.33 0.50 -7.88
C VAL A 14 -19.89 1.17 -9.20
N THR A 15 -20.50 0.81 -10.33
CA THR A 15 -20.21 1.47 -11.63
C THR A 15 -20.57 2.95 -11.61
N ALA A 16 -21.76 3.29 -11.07
CA ALA A 16 -22.18 4.68 -10.96
C ALA A 16 -21.28 5.47 -10.00
N VAL A 17 -20.91 4.83 -8.87
CA VAL A 17 -19.97 5.41 -7.90
C VAL A 17 -18.60 5.64 -8.53
N ALA A 18 -18.10 4.70 -9.33
CA ALA A 18 -16.83 4.85 -10.03
C ALA A 18 -16.84 6.06 -10.98
N ARG A 19 -17.90 6.18 -11.82
CA ARG A 19 -18.05 7.30 -12.75
C ARG A 19 -18.18 8.65 -12.02
N ALA A 20 -19.00 8.71 -10.97
CA ALA A 20 -19.13 9.91 -10.15
C ALA A 20 -17.80 10.29 -9.48
N SER A 21 -17.05 9.32 -8.97
CA SER A 21 -15.75 9.54 -8.36
C SER A 21 -14.73 10.08 -9.37
N VAL A 22 -14.72 9.56 -10.60
CA VAL A 22 -13.89 10.08 -11.70
C VAL A 22 -14.24 11.54 -12.01
N LEU A 23 -15.53 11.87 -12.15
CA LEU A 23 -15.96 13.23 -12.43
C LEU A 23 -15.54 14.20 -11.31
N ILE A 24 -15.72 13.80 -10.05
CA ILE A 24 -15.27 14.60 -8.89
C ILE A 24 -13.73 14.75 -8.90
N ALA A 25 -13.00 13.67 -9.16
CA ALA A 25 -11.55 13.74 -9.24
C ALA A 25 -11.07 14.69 -10.34
N LEU A 26 -11.63 14.59 -11.53
CA LEU A 26 -11.26 15.47 -12.65
C LEU A 26 -11.64 16.93 -12.41
N SER A 27 -12.80 17.21 -11.80
CA SER A 27 -13.22 18.58 -11.46
C SER A 27 -12.29 19.24 -10.43
N GLY A 28 -11.63 18.45 -9.60
CA GLY A 28 -10.59 18.95 -8.71
C GLY A 28 -9.20 19.01 -9.38
N PHE A 29 -8.81 17.97 -10.12
CA PHE A 29 -7.48 17.82 -10.68
C PHE A 29 -7.15 18.86 -11.75
N ILE A 30 -8.07 19.10 -12.68
CA ILE A 30 -7.84 20.02 -13.80
C ILE A 30 -7.57 21.46 -13.30
N PRO A 31 -8.42 22.07 -12.45
CA PRO A 31 -8.12 23.39 -11.93
C PRO A 31 -6.85 23.43 -11.06
N TRP A 32 -6.61 22.36 -10.24
CA TRP A 32 -5.45 22.31 -9.34
C TRP A 32 -4.12 22.35 -10.09
N ILE A 33 -4.04 21.73 -11.28
CA ILE A 33 -2.79 21.73 -12.08
C ILE A 33 -2.48 23.14 -12.62
N PHE A 34 -3.51 23.89 -13.01
CA PHE A 34 -3.33 25.18 -13.68
C PHE A 34 -3.33 26.37 -12.73
N LEU A 35 -3.85 26.22 -11.52
CA LEU A 35 -3.88 27.30 -10.54
C LEU A 35 -2.52 27.44 -9.83
N PRO A 36 -2.08 28.68 -9.58
CA PRO A 36 -0.95 28.94 -8.69
C PRO A 36 -1.28 28.51 -7.25
N GLU A 37 -0.26 28.35 -6.42
CA GLU A 37 -0.44 28.05 -5.00
C GLU A 37 -1.26 29.12 -4.30
N SER A 38 -2.46 28.77 -3.89
CA SER A 38 -3.45 29.65 -3.27
C SER A 38 -4.46 28.84 -2.44
N GLN A 39 -5.27 29.52 -1.65
CA GLN A 39 -6.35 28.84 -0.90
C GLN A 39 -7.33 28.12 -1.84
N ALA A 40 -7.58 28.68 -3.02
CA ALA A 40 -8.43 28.02 -4.02
C ALA A 40 -7.80 26.73 -4.55
N SER A 41 -6.47 26.70 -4.75
CA SER A 41 -5.79 25.48 -5.18
C SER A 41 -5.90 24.35 -4.14
N LEU A 42 -5.91 24.68 -2.84
CA LEU A 42 -6.13 23.71 -1.76
C LEU A 42 -7.52 23.08 -1.80
N LEU A 43 -8.55 23.88 -2.11
CA LEU A 43 -9.91 23.35 -2.27
C LEU A 43 -10.02 22.38 -3.44
N PHE A 44 -9.40 22.68 -4.56
CA PHE A 44 -9.37 21.78 -5.72
C PHE A 44 -8.53 20.54 -5.44
N ALA A 45 -7.41 20.65 -4.73
CA ALA A 45 -6.62 19.50 -4.27
C ALA A 45 -7.44 18.59 -3.32
N ALA A 46 -8.20 19.18 -2.40
CA ALA A 46 -9.09 18.44 -1.52
C ALA A 46 -10.21 17.72 -2.29
N LEU A 47 -10.81 18.38 -3.27
CA LEU A 47 -11.83 17.80 -4.14
C LEU A 47 -11.27 16.66 -4.99
N PHE A 48 -10.09 16.85 -5.58
CA PHE A 48 -9.35 15.80 -6.29
C PHE A 48 -9.08 14.61 -5.38
N THR A 49 -8.53 14.84 -4.20
CA THR A 49 -8.20 13.77 -3.23
C THR A 49 -9.45 13.01 -2.78
N PHE A 50 -10.57 13.70 -2.62
CA PHE A 50 -11.85 13.08 -2.27
C PHE A 50 -12.34 12.17 -3.39
N GLY A 51 -12.38 12.66 -4.63
CA GLY A 51 -12.80 11.87 -5.80
C GLY A 51 -11.85 10.71 -6.09
N PHE A 52 -10.54 10.94 -6.02
CA PHE A 52 -9.52 9.92 -6.22
C PHE A 52 -9.61 8.80 -5.17
N GLY A 53 -9.93 9.14 -3.91
CA GLY A 53 -10.22 8.14 -2.88
C GLY A 53 -11.41 7.25 -3.25
N GLY A 54 -12.45 7.81 -3.88
CA GLY A 54 -13.56 7.01 -4.42
C GLY A 54 -13.13 6.09 -5.56
N CYS A 55 -12.28 6.58 -6.47
CA CYS A 55 -11.69 5.77 -7.53
C CYS A 55 -10.87 4.60 -6.96
N ALA A 56 -10.02 4.86 -5.97
CA ALA A 56 -9.21 3.85 -5.30
C ALA A 56 -10.09 2.76 -4.64
N ALA A 57 -11.20 3.15 -4.02
CA ALA A 57 -12.14 2.20 -3.42
C ALA A 57 -12.85 1.32 -4.48
N CYS A 58 -13.21 1.89 -5.64
CA CYS A 58 -13.77 1.13 -6.76
C CYS A 58 -12.73 0.17 -7.36
N ALA A 59 -11.48 0.62 -7.51
CA ALA A 59 -10.38 -0.23 -7.95
C ALA A 59 -10.11 -1.37 -6.95
N ALA A 60 -10.13 -1.10 -5.64
CA ALA A 60 -10.00 -2.11 -4.61
C ALA A 60 -11.15 -3.13 -4.64
N PHE A 61 -12.37 -2.70 -4.95
CA PHE A 61 -13.50 -3.58 -5.15
C PHE A 61 -13.28 -4.51 -6.36
N ALA A 62 -12.90 -3.96 -7.52
CA ALA A 62 -12.60 -4.74 -8.72
C ALA A 62 -11.45 -5.72 -8.48
N TYR A 63 -10.37 -5.27 -7.86
CA TYR A 63 -9.23 -6.09 -7.46
C TYR A 63 -9.64 -7.28 -6.58
N THR A 64 -10.52 -7.02 -5.61
CA THR A 64 -10.94 -8.01 -4.62
C THR A 64 -11.90 -9.04 -5.21
N PHE A 65 -12.94 -8.60 -5.90
CA PHE A 65 -14.05 -9.46 -6.31
C PHE A 65 -14.00 -9.89 -7.78
N GLY A 66 -13.28 -9.16 -8.63
CA GLY A 66 -13.21 -9.40 -10.07
C GLY A 66 -12.03 -10.26 -10.51
N LEU A 67 -10.91 -10.22 -9.77
CA LEU A 67 -9.69 -10.89 -10.21
C LEU A 67 -9.58 -12.32 -9.65
N ASN A 68 -8.99 -13.22 -10.45
CA ASN A 68 -8.54 -14.52 -9.98
C ASN A 68 -7.23 -14.37 -9.17
N ASN A 69 -6.73 -15.47 -8.57
CA ASN A 69 -5.56 -15.39 -7.69
C ASN A 69 -4.28 -14.96 -8.42
N THR A 70 -4.09 -15.40 -9.67
CA THR A 70 -2.92 -15.02 -10.46
C THR A 70 -2.99 -13.53 -10.83
N GLU A 71 -4.12 -13.07 -11.35
CA GLU A 71 -4.36 -11.66 -11.68
C GLU A 71 -4.22 -10.75 -10.45
N ARG A 72 -4.69 -11.23 -9.28
CA ARG A 72 -4.58 -10.51 -8.01
C ARG A 72 -3.12 -10.38 -7.56
N PHE A 73 -2.30 -11.43 -7.75
CA PHE A 73 -0.87 -11.34 -7.49
C PHE A 73 -0.20 -10.32 -8.42
N PHE A 74 -0.50 -10.38 -9.72
CA PHE A 74 -0.04 -9.37 -10.69
C PHE A 74 -0.46 -7.95 -10.29
N GLY A 75 -1.73 -7.78 -9.93
CA GLY A 75 -2.24 -6.48 -9.47
C GLY A 75 -1.48 -5.95 -8.25
N ALA A 76 -1.20 -6.81 -7.27
CA ALA A 76 -0.41 -6.44 -6.09
C ALA A 76 1.03 -6.05 -6.46
N ALA A 77 1.68 -6.83 -7.34
CA ALA A 77 3.03 -6.53 -7.83
C ALA A 77 3.06 -5.21 -8.62
N MET A 78 2.06 -4.95 -9.45
CA MET A 78 1.95 -3.69 -10.21
C MET A 78 1.71 -2.48 -9.30
N ILE A 79 0.86 -2.60 -8.26
CA ILE A 79 0.68 -1.53 -7.27
C ILE A 79 2.01 -1.20 -6.61
N SER A 80 2.75 -2.21 -6.15
CA SER A 80 4.07 -2.06 -5.53
C SER A 80 5.08 -1.43 -6.51
N PHE A 81 5.13 -1.88 -7.75
CA PHE A 81 5.98 -1.33 -8.80
C PHE A 81 5.71 0.16 -9.05
N PHE A 82 4.44 0.55 -9.17
CA PHE A 82 4.07 1.95 -9.35
C PHE A 82 4.40 2.82 -8.14
N CYS A 83 4.27 2.30 -6.92
CA CYS A 83 4.71 3.02 -5.72
C CYS A 83 6.22 3.30 -5.77
N MET A 84 7.04 2.34 -6.21
CA MET A 84 8.48 2.51 -6.35
C MET A 84 8.86 3.47 -7.47
N LEU A 85 8.14 3.45 -8.58
CA LEU A 85 8.31 4.45 -9.64
C LEU A 85 8.00 5.86 -9.15
N MET A 86 6.96 6.03 -8.31
CA MET A 86 6.67 7.33 -7.70
C MET A 86 7.79 7.81 -6.78
N GLU A 87 8.33 6.91 -5.96
CA GLU A 87 9.43 7.22 -5.05
C GLU A 87 10.69 7.62 -5.81
N LEU A 88 11.00 6.88 -6.88
CA LEU A 88 12.10 7.18 -7.79
C LEU A 88 11.91 8.53 -8.50
N ASP A 89 10.74 8.79 -9.06
CA ASP A 89 10.42 10.06 -9.73
C ASP A 89 10.52 11.24 -8.75
N TYR A 90 10.00 11.07 -7.54
CA TYR A 90 10.09 12.07 -6.50
C TYR A 90 11.55 12.37 -6.13
N GLY A 91 12.37 11.34 -5.91
CA GLY A 91 13.79 11.50 -5.63
C GLY A 91 14.56 12.19 -6.77
N LEU A 92 14.31 11.79 -8.02
CA LEU A 92 14.91 12.41 -9.21
C LEU A 92 14.44 13.85 -9.40
N SER A 93 13.20 14.17 -9.11
CA SER A 93 12.64 15.52 -9.18
C SER A 93 13.34 16.47 -8.19
N PHE A 94 13.68 15.99 -7.00
CA PHE A 94 14.47 16.76 -6.04
C PHE A 94 15.88 17.08 -6.55
N ILE A 95 16.51 16.12 -7.24
CA ILE A 95 17.86 16.30 -7.78
C ILE A 95 17.84 17.21 -9.02
N SER A 96 16.84 17.06 -9.90
CA SER A 96 16.73 17.82 -11.13
C SER A 96 16.04 19.17 -11.01
N GLY A 97 15.39 19.44 -9.87
CA GLY A 97 14.54 20.61 -9.68
C GLY A 97 13.23 20.60 -10.49
N LEU A 98 12.96 19.50 -11.18
CA LEU A 98 11.75 19.31 -11.99
C LEU A 98 10.75 18.48 -11.18
N PHE A 99 9.78 19.12 -10.57
CA PHE A 99 8.64 18.40 -10.01
C PHE A 99 7.75 17.91 -11.15
N SER A 100 7.78 16.62 -11.41
CA SER A 100 7.02 16.03 -12.51
C SER A 100 5.55 15.85 -12.13
N LYS A 101 4.69 16.77 -12.54
CA LYS A 101 3.24 16.57 -12.57
C LYS A 101 2.84 15.52 -13.65
N THR A 102 3.78 15.15 -14.51
CA THR A 102 3.55 14.24 -15.66
C THR A 102 3.14 12.86 -15.19
N TYR A 103 3.85 12.30 -14.18
CA TYR A 103 3.52 10.98 -13.63
C TYR A 103 2.11 10.94 -13.05
N LEU A 104 1.76 11.95 -12.24
CA LEU A 104 0.42 12.05 -11.66
C LEU A 104 -0.65 12.19 -12.75
N THR A 105 -0.37 12.94 -13.80
CA THR A 105 -1.26 13.09 -14.96
C THR A 105 -1.49 11.75 -15.66
N ILE A 106 -0.41 10.97 -15.90
CA ILE A 106 -0.52 9.63 -16.50
C ILE A 106 -1.35 8.70 -15.63
N LEU A 107 -1.14 8.71 -14.30
CA LEU A 107 -1.94 7.92 -13.36
C LEU A 107 -3.41 8.29 -13.39
N VAL A 108 -3.73 9.58 -13.39
CA VAL A 108 -5.11 10.07 -13.45
C VAL A 108 -5.76 9.65 -14.77
N ILE A 109 -5.09 9.83 -15.91
CA ILE A 109 -5.60 9.40 -17.22
C ILE A 109 -5.83 7.88 -17.24
N GLY A 110 -4.86 7.09 -16.79
CA GLY A 110 -4.98 5.64 -16.70
C GLY A 110 -6.17 5.21 -15.81
N THR A 111 -6.32 5.85 -14.65
CA THR A 111 -7.44 5.61 -13.73
C THR A 111 -8.79 5.93 -14.38
N VAL A 112 -8.87 7.07 -15.10
CA VAL A 112 -10.07 7.47 -15.83
C VAL A 112 -10.43 6.44 -16.89
N ILE A 113 -9.49 6.04 -17.74
CA ILE A 113 -9.72 5.04 -18.78
C ILE A 113 -10.21 3.73 -18.17
N CYS A 114 -9.53 3.20 -17.14
CA CYS A 114 -9.89 1.96 -16.49
C CYS A 114 -11.28 2.02 -15.87
N LEU A 115 -11.61 3.08 -15.13
CA LEU A 115 -12.88 3.16 -14.41
C LEU A 115 -14.06 3.54 -15.32
N MET A 116 -13.84 4.27 -16.40
CA MET A 116 -14.89 4.56 -17.39
C MET A 116 -15.22 3.30 -18.20
N SER A 117 -14.26 2.43 -18.45
CA SER A 117 -14.45 1.14 -19.12
C SER A 117 -15.03 0.08 -18.19
N TYR A 118 -15.05 0.33 -16.89
CA TYR A 118 -15.46 -0.63 -15.87
C TYR A 118 -16.96 -0.90 -15.87
N LYS A 119 -17.34 -2.18 -15.86
CA LYS A 119 -18.73 -2.65 -15.76
C LYS A 119 -18.89 -3.56 -14.54
N ALA A 120 -19.51 -3.07 -13.48
CA ALA A 120 -19.69 -3.85 -12.25
C ALA A 120 -20.63 -5.05 -12.41
N GLY A 121 -21.42 -5.12 -13.47
CA GLY A 121 -22.26 -6.26 -13.77
C GLY A 121 -21.50 -7.57 -13.96
N ASP A 122 -20.26 -7.47 -14.44
CA ASP A 122 -19.37 -8.63 -14.66
C ASP A 122 -18.91 -9.29 -13.35
N PHE A 123 -19.09 -8.61 -12.21
CA PHE A 123 -18.73 -9.09 -10.88
C PHE A 123 -19.94 -9.46 -10.01
N SER A 124 -21.15 -9.46 -10.58
CA SER A 124 -22.39 -9.69 -9.84
C SER A 124 -22.41 -11.01 -9.07
N ASP A 125 -21.72 -12.03 -9.57
CA ASP A 125 -21.69 -13.34 -8.93
C ASP A 125 -20.68 -13.43 -7.77
N ALA A 126 -19.67 -12.57 -7.77
CA ALA A 126 -18.65 -12.57 -6.73
C ALA A 126 -19.21 -12.15 -5.36
N TYR A 127 -20.11 -11.17 -5.31
CA TYR A 127 -20.70 -10.67 -4.06
C TYR A 127 -22.06 -11.29 -3.70
N LYS A 128 -22.58 -12.20 -4.54
CA LYS A 128 -23.73 -13.05 -4.21
C LYS A 128 -23.35 -14.33 -3.46
N ARG A 129 -22.02 -14.58 -3.31
CA ARG A 129 -21.54 -15.77 -2.60
C ARG A 129 -21.95 -15.71 -1.13
N PRO A 130 -22.28 -16.87 -0.52
CA PRO A 130 -22.58 -16.94 0.91
C PRO A 130 -21.34 -16.52 1.72
N GLU A 131 -21.56 -15.76 2.79
CA GLU A 131 -20.49 -15.35 3.71
C GLU A 131 -19.85 -16.58 4.37
N VAL A 132 -18.54 -16.70 4.24
CA VAL A 132 -17.75 -17.77 4.87
C VAL A 132 -17.19 -17.26 6.19
N LYS A 133 -17.29 -18.04 7.27
CA LYS A 133 -16.69 -17.67 8.56
C LYS A 133 -15.17 -17.51 8.44
N LEU A 134 -14.63 -16.50 9.12
CA LEU A 134 -13.19 -16.29 9.21
C LEU A 134 -12.53 -17.45 9.98
N ASN A 135 -11.86 -18.32 9.25
CA ASN A 135 -11.04 -19.41 9.79
C ASN A 135 -9.65 -18.92 10.21
N SER A 136 -8.84 -19.79 10.80
CA SER A 136 -7.48 -19.44 11.27
C SER A 136 -6.60 -18.92 10.15
N ALA A 137 -6.68 -19.49 8.93
CA ALA A 137 -5.90 -19.02 7.80
C ALA A 137 -6.27 -17.59 7.37
N LEU A 138 -7.57 -17.28 7.29
CA LEU A 138 -8.02 -15.92 6.95
C LEU A 138 -7.65 -14.90 8.05
N LYS A 139 -7.69 -15.32 9.33
CA LYS A 139 -7.23 -14.47 10.44
C LYS A 139 -5.74 -14.20 10.37
N LEU A 140 -4.93 -15.21 10.00
CA LEU A 140 -3.49 -15.04 9.82
C LEU A 140 -3.16 -14.08 8.68
N MET A 141 -3.91 -14.16 7.57
CA MET A 141 -3.76 -13.22 6.45
C MET A 141 -4.06 -11.77 6.87
N LEU A 142 -5.13 -11.55 7.67
CA LEU A 142 -5.44 -10.23 8.22
C LEU A 142 -4.38 -9.76 9.23
N PHE A 143 -3.89 -10.67 10.06
CA PHE A 143 -2.80 -10.38 10.99
C PHE A 143 -1.56 -9.91 10.23
N PHE A 144 -1.18 -10.61 9.15
CA PHE A 144 -0.03 -10.19 8.34
C PHE A 144 -0.19 -8.78 7.77
N PHE A 145 -1.38 -8.43 7.27
CA PHE A 145 -1.65 -7.08 6.77
C PHE A 145 -1.43 -6.00 7.86
N VAL A 146 -1.96 -6.22 9.06
CA VAL A 146 -1.79 -5.30 10.20
C VAL A 146 -0.32 -5.23 10.62
N ALA A 147 0.33 -6.38 10.71
CA ALA A 147 1.74 -6.50 11.07
C ALA A 147 2.66 -5.78 10.08
N HIS A 148 2.42 -5.97 8.78
CA HIS A 148 3.14 -5.27 7.73
C HIS A 148 3.00 -3.75 7.87
N LYS A 149 1.77 -3.25 8.06
CA LYS A 149 1.53 -1.81 8.23
C LYS A 149 2.19 -1.25 9.49
N LEU A 150 2.19 -1.99 10.59
CA LEU A 150 2.86 -1.57 11.81
C LEU A 150 4.38 -1.46 11.60
N VAL A 151 4.99 -2.44 10.93
CA VAL A 151 6.43 -2.44 10.63
C VAL A 151 6.79 -1.28 9.69
N GLU A 152 6.04 -1.09 8.60
CA GLU A 152 6.24 -0.02 7.62
C GLU A 152 6.23 1.38 8.27
N ILE A 153 5.29 1.63 9.16
CA ILE A 153 5.12 2.96 9.79
C ILE A 153 6.36 3.40 10.57
N PHE A 154 7.13 2.49 11.16
CA PHE A 154 8.38 2.86 11.83
C PHE A 154 9.39 3.52 10.89
N TYR A 155 9.44 3.07 9.63
CA TYR A 155 10.37 3.62 8.64
C TYR A 155 10.12 5.10 8.34
N THR A 156 8.87 5.53 8.32
CA THR A 156 8.52 6.93 8.01
C THR A 156 9.06 7.93 9.03
N TYR A 157 9.43 7.45 10.22
CA TYR A 157 10.01 8.28 11.30
C TYR A 157 11.53 8.18 11.38
N LEU A 158 12.16 7.34 10.57
CA LEU A 158 13.62 7.26 10.54
C LEU A 158 14.20 8.39 9.69
N PRO A 159 15.25 9.09 10.18
CA PRO A 159 15.75 10.32 9.54
C PRO A 159 16.33 10.11 8.13
N VAL A 160 16.59 8.88 7.74
CA VAL A 160 17.22 8.53 6.45
C VAL A 160 16.22 8.48 5.30
N ALA A 161 14.93 8.35 5.60
CA ALA A 161 13.89 8.20 4.58
C ALA A 161 13.66 9.44 3.69
N SER A 162 14.17 10.61 4.09
CA SER A 162 13.83 11.89 3.47
C SER A 162 14.91 12.50 2.58
N THR A 163 16.06 11.86 2.41
CA THR A 163 17.09 12.39 1.50
C THR A 163 16.83 12.01 0.05
N PRO A 164 17.02 12.90 -0.94
CA PRO A 164 16.81 12.59 -2.35
C PRO A 164 17.57 11.35 -2.83
N ALA A 165 18.81 11.19 -2.38
CA ALA A 165 19.63 10.01 -2.72
C ALA A 165 19.04 8.71 -2.14
N ALA A 166 18.50 8.75 -0.92
CA ALA A 166 17.83 7.60 -0.32
C ALA A 166 16.56 7.22 -1.09
N LEU A 167 15.76 8.21 -1.51
CA LEU A 167 14.54 7.97 -2.31
C LEU A 167 14.87 7.31 -3.66
N VAL A 168 15.91 7.79 -4.36
CA VAL A 168 16.35 7.17 -5.62
C VAL A 168 16.85 5.74 -5.37
N SER A 169 17.66 5.53 -4.36
CA SER A 169 18.16 4.19 -4.00
C SER A 169 17.02 3.24 -3.64
N ASN A 170 16.08 3.67 -2.80
CA ASN A 170 14.93 2.87 -2.40
C ASN A 170 14.05 2.52 -3.60
N GLY A 171 13.75 3.49 -4.47
CA GLY A 171 12.98 3.26 -5.69
C GLY A 171 13.62 2.21 -6.60
N LEU A 172 14.93 2.31 -6.86
CA LEU A 172 15.66 1.34 -7.69
C LEU A 172 15.70 -0.07 -7.04
N VAL A 173 16.08 -0.14 -5.77
CA VAL A 173 16.10 -1.42 -5.04
C VAL A 173 14.72 -2.02 -4.96
N GLY A 174 13.70 -1.21 -4.67
CA GLY A 174 12.32 -1.66 -4.63
C GLY A 174 11.85 -2.26 -5.95
N ILE A 175 12.16 -1.62 -7.08
CA ILE A 175 11.85 -2.16 -8.42
C ILE A 175 12.51 -3.53 -8.64
N LEU A 176 13.79 -3.67 -8.27
CA LEU A 176 14.50 -4.95 -8.37
C LEU A 176 13.85 -6.02 -7.50
N VAL A 177 13.44 -5.67 -6.28
CA VAL A 177 12.77 -6.61 -5.35
C VAL A 177 11.38 -7.01 -5.86
N VAL A 178 10.63 -6.10 -6.48
CA VAL A 178 9.36 -6.44 -7.15
C VAL A 178 9.60 -7.45 -8.28
N GLY A 179 10.64 -7.24 -9.10
CA GLY A 179 11.05 -8.20 -10.13
C GLY A 179 11.43 -9.56 -9.55
N LEU A 180 12.17 -9.58 -8.44
CA LEU A 180 12.54 -10.79 -7.73
C LEU A 180 11.30 -11.52 -7.13
N ALA A 181 10.38 -10.79 -6.51
CA ALA A 181 9.12 -11.33 -5.99
C ALA A 181 8.31 -12.00 -7.10
N PHE A 182 8.24 -11.33 -8.25
CA PHE A 182 7.60 -11.87 -9.45
C PHE A 182 8.28 -13.16 -9.93
N ALA A 183 9.60 -13.16 -10.03
CA ALA A 183 10.38 -14.33 -10.43
C ALA A 183 10.19 -15.52 -9.45
N ILE A 184 10.21 -15.28 -8.14
CA ILE A 184 9.95 -16.29 -7.12
C ILE A 184 8.57 -16.93 -7.30
N GLN A 185 7.54 -16.12 -7.52
CA GLN A 185 6.18 -16.62 -7.64
C GLN A 185 5.93 -17.36 -8.96
N MET A 186 6.43 -16.82 -10.06
CA MET A 186 6.12 -17.36 -11.40
C MET A 186 6.99 -18.56 -11.76
N PHE A 187 8.29 -18.51 -11.47
CA PHE A 187 9.23 -19.55 -11.86
C PHE A 187 9.47 -20.57 -10.75
N ALA A 188 9.71 -20.12 -9.51
CA ALA A 188 9.96 -21.04 -8.41
C ALA A 188 8.67 -21.59 -7.79
N LYS A 189 7.49 -21.00 -8.10
CA LYS A 189 6.18 -21.42 -7.59
C LYS A 189 6.13 -21.57 -6.07
N ARG A 190 6.88 -20.72 -5.37
CA ARG A 190 6.96 -20.76 -3.90
C ARG A 190 5.70 -20.16 -3.29
N SER A 191 5.37 -20.64 -2.09
CA SER A 191 4.24 -20.09 -1.33
C SER A 191 4.44 -18.61 -1.02
N ILE A 192 3.37 -17.83 -1.04
CA ILE A 192 3.36 -16.41 -0.64
C ILE A 192 3.92 -16.18 0.77
N TRP A 193 3.83 -17.18 1.65
CA TRP A 193 4.39 -17.14 3.00
C TRP A 193 5.91 -16.97 3.04
N HIS A 194 6.63 -17.42 1.99
CA HIS A 194 8.06 -17.14 1.87
C HIS A 194 8.35 -15.65 1.69
N MET A 195 7.50 -14.93 0.95
CA MET A 195 7.61 -13.47 0.82
C MET A 195 7.33 -12.79 2.16
N CYS A 196 6.33 -13.27 2.92
CA CYS A 196 6.06 -12.76 4.26
C CYS A 196 7.26 -12.94 5.20
N ASN A 197 7.89 -14.11 5.18
CA ASN A 197 9.07 -14.37 6.00
C ASN A 197 10.27 -13.52 5.57
N LEU A 198 10.53 -13.41 4.25
CA LEU A 198 11.61 -12.56 3.72
C LEU A 198 11.41 -11.10 4.11
N PHE A 199 10.18 -10.60 4.04
CA PHE A 199 9.85 -9.26 4.52
C PHE A 199 10.26 -9.06 5.98
N PHE A 200 9.79 -9.91 6.89
CA PHE A 200 10.10 -9.73 8.32
C PHE A 200 11.59 -9.83 8.62
N ILE A 201 12.28 -10.84 8.06
CA ILE A 201 13.73 -11.03 8.27
C ILE A 201 14.48 -9.80 7.76
N SER A 202 14.17 -9.34 6.57
CA SER A 202 14.84 -8.18 5.97
C SER A 202 14.58 -6.90 6.75
N MET A 203 13.35 -6.68 7.25
CA MET A 203 13.04 -5.49 8.04
C MET A 203 13.72 -5.52 9.43
N VAL A 204 13.83 -6.69 10.07
CA VAL A 204 14.63 -6.82 11.31
C VAL A 204 16.10 -6.44 11.03
N CYS A 205 16.68 -6.96 9.94
CA CYS A 205 18.05 -6.63 9.55
C CYS A 205 18.20 -5.13 9.22
N ALA A 206 17.25 -4.57 8.45
CA ALA A 206 17.26 -3.16 8.11
C ALA A 206 17.27 -2.27 9.37
N TYR A 207 16.32 -2.46 10.28
CA TYR A 207 16.21 -1.66 11.49
C TYR A 207 17.40 -1.85 12.43
N ALA A 208 17.93 -3.05 12.57
CA ALA A 208 19.14 -3.30 13.35
C ALA A 208 20.36 -2.56 12.77
N LEU A 209 20.49 -2.51 11.45
CA LEU A 209 21.59 -1.81 10.78
C LEU A 209 21.45 -0.28 10.80
N TYR A 210 20.28 0.26 11.09
CA TYR A 210 20.11 1.71 11.29
C TYR A 210 20.86 2.27 12.51
N PHE A 211 21.39 1.42 13.39
CA PHE A 211 22.34 1.86 14.45
C PHE A 211 23.74 2.19 13.92
N THR A 212 24.07 1.77 12.70
CA THR A 212 25.37 2.07 12.12
C THR A 212 25.48 3.53 11.66
N PRO A 213 26.69 4.12 11.68
CA PRO A 213 26.89 5.49 11.24
C PRO A 213 26.45 5.73 9.78
N GLU A 214 26.04 6.93 9.46
CA GLU A 214 25.78 7.34 8.09
C GLU A 214 27.06 7.23 7.23
N GLY A 215 26.89 6.82 5.97
CA GLY A 215 28.01 6.59 5.04
C GLY A 215 28.76 5.27 5.28
N SER A 216 28.39 4.47 6.28
CA SER A 216 28.96 3.14 6.51
C SER A 216 28.32 2.10 5.59
N LEU A 217 29.06 1.00 5.33
CA LEU A 217 28.51 -0.16 4.62
C LEU A 217 27.25 -0.72 5.30
N GLY A 218 27.19 -0.69 6.64
CA GLY A 218 26.01 -1.11 7.38
C GLY A 218 24.77 -0.30 7.04
N ARG A 219 24.91 1.01 6.85
CA ARG A 219 23.79 1.89 6.46
C ARG A 219 23.31 1.61 5.02
N GLU A 220 24.22 1.34 4.09
CA GLU A 220 23.86 0.96 2.73
C GLU A 220 23.18 -0.41 2.68
N LEU A 221 23.63 -1.37 3.48
CA LEU A 221 22.96 -2.66 3.65
C LEU A 221 21.55 -2.49 4.28
N ALA A 222 21.38 -1.56 5.23
CA ALA A 222 20.07 -1.25 5.79
C ALA A 222 19.08 -0.81 4.69
N ARG A 223 19.52 0.05 3.77
CA ARG A 223 18.70 0.48 2.61
C ARG A 223 18.36 -0.68 1.69
N LEU A 224 19.34 -1.55 1.40
CA LEU A 224 19.12 -2.72 0.59
C LEU A 224 18.07 -3.66 1.23
N PHE A 225 18.20 -3.96 2.52
CA PHE A 225 17.24 -4.78 3.23
C PHE A 225 15.86 -4.12 3.31
N HIS A 226 15.80 -2.81 3.47
CA HIS A 226 14.54 -2.08 3.45
C HIS A 226 13.80 -2.23 2.12
N GLY A 227 14.49 -2.31 0.99
CA GLY A 227 13.85 -2.54 -0.31
C GLY A 227 12.99 -3.82 -0.35
N PHE A 228 13.26 -4.82 0.50
CA PHE A 228 12.43 -6.02 0.64
C PHE A 228 11.06 -5.75 1.28
N GLU A 229 10.80 -4.54 1.76
CA GLU A 229 9.47 -4.09 2.14
C GLU A 229 8.45 -4.31 1.02
N GLN A 230 8.90 -4.24 -0.25
CA GLN A 230 8.04 -4.49 -1.41
C GLN A 230 7.47 -5.91 -1.44
N MET A 231 8.17 -6.90 -0.90
CA MET A 231 7.60 -8.25 -0.71
C MET A 231 6.46 -8.25 0.31
N GLY A 232 6.58 -7.44 1.36
CA GLY A 232 5.52 -7.21 2.34
C GLY A 232 4.30 -6.54 1.71
N TYR A 233 4.48 -5.52 0.88
CA TYR A 233 3.41 -4.86 0.14
C TYR A 233 2.67 -5.84 -0.78
N ILE A 234 3.40 -6.54 -1.64
CA ILE A 234 2.81 -7.53 -2.56
C ILE A 234 2.03 -8.60 -1.78
N ALA A 235 2.65 -9.16 -0.74
CA ALA A 235 2.02 -10.19 0.07
C ALA A 235 0.77 -9.65 0.79
N SER A 236 0.83 -8.46 1.41
CA SER A 236 -0.28 -7.90 2.17
C SER A 236 -1.48 -7.56 1.27
N TYR A 237 -1.29 -6.93 0.12
CA TYR A 237 -2.36 -6.65 -0.82
C TYR A 237 -2.96 -7.94 -1.38
N TYR A 238 -2.12 -8.89 -1.78
CA TYR A 238 -2.58 -10.19 -2.28
C TYR A 238 -3.42 -10.94 -1.24
N LEU A 239 -2.90 -11.09 -0.02
CA LEU A 239 -3.57 -11.81 1.05
C LEU A 239 -4.88 -11.12 1.48
N LEU A 240 -4.88 -9.79 1.59
CA LEU A 240 -6.09 -9.01 1.90
C LEU A 240 -7.17 -9.21 0.84
N GLY A 241 -6.80 -9.16 -0.44
CA GLY A 241 -7.71 -9.45 -1.54
C GLY A 241 -8.27 -10.87 -1.48
N CYS A 242 -7.43 -11.86 -1.13
CA CYS A 242 -7.87 -13.26 -0.92
C CYS A 242 -8.85 -13.39 0.24
N VAL A 243 -8.64 -12.69 1.36
CA VAL A 243 -9.55 -12.71 2.51
C VAL A 243 -10.93 -12.22 2.12
N PHE A 244 -11.02 -11.03 1.53
CA PHE A 244 -12.30 -10.45 1.15
C PHE A 244 -13.00 -11.27 0.07
N ASN A 245 -12.26 -11.79 -0.93
CA ASN A 245 -12.82 -12.63 -1.96
C ASN A 245 -13.40 -13.94 -1.39
N LYS A 246 -12.66 -14.62 -0.51
CA LYS A 246 -13.10 -15.89 0.11
C LYS A 246 -14.22 -15.68 1.11
N HIS A 247 -14.17 -14.60 1.90
CA HIS A 247 -15.25 -14.29 2.85
C HIS A 247 -16.53 -13.85 2.14
N GLY A 248 -16.43 -13.24 0.94
CA GLY A 248 -17.56 -12.89 0.09
C GLY A 248 -18.42 -11.74 0.59
N SER A 249 -18.06 -11.10 1.72
CA SER A 249 -18.89 -10.07 2.35
C SER A 249 -18.55 -8.65 1.87
N PHE A 250 -19.41 -8.08 1.06
CA PHE A 250 -19.35 -6.65 0.71
C PHE A 250 -19.46 -5.74 1.95
N ARG A 251 -20.18 -6.19 2.98
CA ARG A 251 -20.31 -5.45 4.24
C ARG A 251 -18.98 -5.39 4.99
N LEU A 252 -18.24 -6.51 5.06
CA LEU A 252 -16.90 -6.54 5.67
C LEU A 252 -15.95 -5.64 4.90
N PHE A 253 -15.94 -5.73 3.56
CA PHE A 253 -15.13 -4.89 2.69
C PHE A 253 -15.38 -3.39 2.95
N LYS A 254 -16.63 -2.95 2.97
CA LYS A 254 -17.00 -1.56 3.29
C LYS A 254 -16.51 -1.11 4.67
N ARG A 255 -16.76 -1.93 5.70
CA ARG A 255 -16.31 -1.64 7.08
C ARG A 255 -14.78 -1.50 7.13
N SER A 256 -14.06 -2.36 6.45
CA SER A 256 -12.59 -2.28 6.39
C SER A 256 -12.11 -0.99 5.75
N LEU A 257 -12.73 -0.53 4.66
CA LEU A 257 -12.41 0.77 4.04
C LEU A 257 -12.66 1.96 4.98
N VAL A 258 -13.71 1.89 5.79
CA VAL A 258 -14.01 2.94 6.78
C VAL A 258 -13.01 2.91 7.94
N LEU A 259 -12.60 1.73 8.39
CA LEU A 259 -11.75 1.55 9.56
C LEU A 259 -10.25 1.67 9.25
N ILE A 260 -9.85 1.57 7.98
CA ILE A 260 -8.42 1.58 7.61
C ILE A 260 -7.74 2.89 8.01
N LEU A 261 -8.40 4.03 7.79
CA LEU A 261 -7.83 5.34 8.13
C LEU A 261 -7.64 5.54 9.63
N PRO A 262 -8.67 5.40 10.49
CA PRO A 262 -8.47 5.52 11.93
C PRO A 262 -7.51 4.46 12.48
N GLY A 263 -7.50 3.24 11.92
CA GLY A 263 -6.53 2.21 12.27
C GLY A 263 -5.09 2.62 11.98
N CYS A 264 -4.83 3.14 10.78
CA CYS A 264 -3.52 3.67 10.43
C CYS A 264 -3.12 4.86 11.33
N LEU A 265 -4.02 5.81 11.59
CA LEU A 265 -3.74 6.94 12.48
C LEU A 265 -3.32 6.47 13.89
N LEU A 266 -4.02 5.49 14.46
CA LEU A 266 -3.64 4.91 15.75
C LEU A 266 -2.26 4.24 15.70
N MET A 267 -1.94 3.53 14.62
CA MET A 267 -0.62 2.93 14.44
C MET A 267 0.48 3.99 14.35
N TYR A 268 0.24 5.12 13.65
CA TYR A 268 1.20 6.23 13.56
C TYR A 268 1.50 6.89 14.90
N MET A 269 0.58 6.85 15.87
CA MET A 269 0.80 7.41 17.20
C MET A 269 1.94 6.71 17.94
N ILE A 270 2.18 5.43 17.71
CA ILE A 270 3.23 4.65 18.41
C ILE A 270 4.63 5.17 18.05
N PRO A 271 5.09 5.06 16.80
CA PRO A 271 6.42 5.57 16.43
C PRO A 271 6.51 7.09 16.49
N GLY A 272 5.41 7.82 16.26
CA GLY A 272 5.36 9.28 16.42
C GLY A 272 5.65 9.72 17.85
N THR A 273 5.06 9.07 18.84
CA THR A 273 5.36 9.32 20.25
C THR A 273 6.81 8.95 20.58
N LEU A 274 7.27 7.79 20.12
CA LEU A 274 8.65 7.34 20.33
C LEU A 274 9.67 8.30 19.68
N SER A 275 9.41 8.77 18.47
CA SER A 275 10.30 9.70 17.77
C SER A 275 10.41 11.07 18.47
N THR A 276 9.33 11.48 19.13
CA THR A 276 9.29 12.77 19.87
C THR A 276 10.01 12.69 21.21
N PHE A 277 9.74 11.64 21.98
CA PHE A 277 10.25 11.54 23.37
C PHE A 277 11.55 10.72 23.46
N PHE A 278 11.80 9.80 22.54
CA PHE A 278 12.93 8.88 22.57
C PHE A 278 13.56 8.68 21.17
N PRO A 279 13.99 9.76 20.46
CA PRO A 279 14.41 9.64 19.06
C PRO A 279 15.59 8.67 18.85
N GLY A 280 16.54 8.63 19.81
CA GLY A 280 17.68 7.72 19.73
C GLY A 280 17.34 6.23 19.90
N HIS A 281 16.15 5.89 20.39
CA HIS A 281 15.71 4.52 20.63
C HIS A 281 14.76 4.00 19.55
N LEU A 282 14.39 4.83 18.56
CA LEU A 282 13.44 4.47 17.53
C LEU A 282 13.87 3.22 16.71
N PRO A 283 15.14 3.10 16.25
CA PRO A 283 15.59 1.89 15.56
C PRO A 283 15.50 0.64 16.43
N LEU A 284 15.80 0.76 17.73
CA LEU A 284 15.67 -0.35 18.68
C LEU A 284 14.20 -0.79 18.83
N ALA A 285 13.30 0.17 19.01
CA ALA A 285 11.87 -0.09 19.11
C ALA A 285 11.32 -0.72 17.83
N ALA A 286 11.74 -0.24 16.66
CA ALA A 286 11.38 -0.79 15.37
C ALA A 286 11.87 -2.24 15.22
N THR A 287 13.15 -2.51 15.54
CA THR A 287 13.74 -3.86 15.52
C THR A 287 13.00 -4.81 16.44
N ALA A 288 12.80 -4.40 17.72
CA ALA A 288 12.14 -5.24 18.73
C ALA A 288 10.67 -5.52 18.35
N THR A 289 9.94 -4.52 17.89
CA THR A 289 8.54 -4.67 17.46
C THR A 289 8.46 -5.61 16.26
N THR A 290 9.32 -5.42 15.24
CA THR A 290 9.34 -6.26 14.05
C THR A 290 9.67 -7.71 14.40
N ALA A 291 10.68 -7.94 15.24
CA ALA A 291 11.04 -9.27 15.70
C ALA A 291 9.91 -9.95 16.50
N ALA A 292 9.26 -9.22 17.42
CA ALA A 292 8.16 -9.75 18.20
C ALA A 292 6.96 -10.14 17.32
N VAL A 293 6.59 -9.27 16.38
CA VAL A 293 5.49 -9.53 15.42
C VAL A 293 5.85 -10.71 14.51
N PHE A 294 7.10 -10.84 14.09
CA PHE A 294 7.57 -11.98 13.30
C PHE A 294 7.47 -13.30 14.07
N VAL A 295 7.89 -13.33 15.33
CA VAL A 295 7.74 -14.52 16.19
C VAL A 295 6.26 -14.91 16.32
N ILE A 296 5.38 -13.93 16.58
CA ILE A 296 3.93 -14.19 16.66
C ILE A 296 3.42 -14.74 15.32
N PHE A 297 3.87 -14.19 14.19
CA PHE A 297 3.48 -14.65 12.87
C PHE A 297 3.89 -16.11 12.63
N ILE A 298 5.12 -16.50 12.98
CA ILE A 298 5.59 -17.88 12.88
C ILE A 298 4.76 -18.81 13.76
N LEU A 299 4.49 -18.43 15.00
CA LEU A 299 3.70 -19.25 15.94
C LEU A 299 2.23 -19.43 15.48
N LEU A 300 1.69 -18.47 14.76
CA LEU A 300 0.33 -18.55 14.23
C LEU A 300 0.27 -19.24 12.85
N SER A 301 1.39 -19.36 12.17
CA SER A 301 1.48 -20.01 10.86
C SER A 301 1.26 -21.53 11.01
N PRO A 302 0.41 -22.14 10.20
CA PRO A 302 0.29 -23.58 10.18
C PRO A 302 1.64 -24.18 9.72
N ALA A 303 2.10 -25.18 10.45
CA ALA A 303 3.31 -25.94 10.13
C ALA A 303 3.18 -26.64 8.76
#